data_3c5d43e9e182b789def12dd8e3680937
#
_entry.id   3c5d43e9e182b789def12dd8e3680937
#
_cell.length_a   1.000
_cell.length_b   1.000
_cell.length_c   1.000
_cell.angle_alpha   90.00
_cell.angle_beta   90.00
_cell.angle_gamma   90.00
#
_symmetry.space_group_name_H-M   'P 1'
#
loop_
_entity.id
_entity.type
_entity.pdbx_description
1 polymer ?
#
loop_
_entity_poly.entity_id
_entity_poly.type
_entity_poly.pdbx_seq_one_letter_code
_entity_poly.pdbx_strand_id
1 'polypeptide(L)'
;MNLSGKSAVVADVRDSGNGGEVTVKAESLEMDESLIYGSTTGSGAGSRISVDAGAITLQNGARIESAASAGGAAGALAVQSGVVTITGTGDEFDPKDIEGGETGKTVASGLLTSTVGSGKAGTIELSAERLEMESGLIGSASTGEGAAGSVGLRLAKGGSLDQGARVSVSSSQADGGD
;
A
#
# COMPACT_ATOMS: atom_id res chain seq x y z
N MET A 1 -17.52 -3.36 -4.56
CA MET A 1 -16.51 -4.36 -4.96
C MET A 1 -16.08 -5.10 -3.71
N ASN A 2 -15.98 -6.42 -3.75
CA ASN A 2 -15.50 -7.22 -2.63
C ASN A 2 -14.33 -8.08 -3.10
N LEU A 3 -13.24 -8.09 -2.34
CA LEU A 3 -12.08 -8.95 -2.47
C LEU A 3 -11.88 -9.68 -1.15
N SER A 4 -11.87 -11.00 -1.13
CA SER A 4 -11.72 -11.80 0.09
C SER A 4 -10.97 -13.10 -0.16
N GLY A 5 -10.49 -13.72 0.93
CA GLY A 5 -9.88 -15.05 0.88
C GLY A 5 -8.63 -15.11 0.01
N LYS A 6 -7.66 -14.24 0.27
CA LYS A 6 -6.38 -14.14 -0.45
C LYS A 6 -6.52 -13.80 -1.94
N SER A 7 -7.59 -13.07 -2.30
CA SER A 7 -7.77 -12.55 -3.67
C SER A 7 -6.81 -11.40 -3.93
N ALA A 8 -6.32 -11.28 -5.16
CA ALA A 8 -5.42 -10.20 -5.52
C ALA A 8 -5.74 -9.57 -6.88
N VAL A 9 -5.57 -8.24 -6.96
CA VAL A 9 -5.45 -7.48 -8.21
C VAL A 9 -3.99 -7.06 -8.33
N VAL A 10 -3.31 -7.53 -9.38
CA VAL A 10 -1.86 -7.37 -9.50
C VAL A 10 -1.50 -6.65 -10.79
N ALA A 11 -0.59 -5.66 -10.68
CA ALA A 11 0.08 -5.02 -11.81
C ALA A 11 1.59 -5.07 -11.59
N ASP A 12 2.24 -6.04 -12.20
CA ASP A 12 3.68 -6.28 -12.10
C ASP A 12 4.43 -5.68 -13.28
N VAL A 13 5.58 -5.09 -12.98
CA VAL A 13 6.52 -4.60 -13.98
C VAL A 13 7.84 -5.32 -13.80
N ARG A 14 8.38 -5.82 -14.90
CA ARG A 14 9.69 -6.49 -14.95
C ARG A 14 10.63 -5.72 -15.88
N ASP A 15 11.91 -5.86 -15.64
CA ASP A 15 12.97 -5.24 -16.41
C ASP A 15 12.90 -3.69 -16.41
N SER A 16 13.09 -3.04 -17.56
CA SER A 16 13.14 -1.59 -17.69
C SER A 16 11.79 -0.93 -18.03
N GLY A 17 10.71 -1.71 -18.07
CA GLY A 17 9.38 -1.19 -18.36
C GLY A 17 8.85 -0.28 -17.25
N ASN A 18 8.09 0.74 -17.60
CA ASN A 18 7.33 1.52 -16.63
C ASN A 18 5.99 0.84 -16.32
N GLY A 19 5.56 0.93 -15.08
CA GLY A 19 4.28 0.44 -14.62
C GLY A 19 3.10 1.14 -15.29
N GLY A 20 2.01 0.39 -15.40
CA GLY A 20 0.72 0.90 -15.80
C GLY A 20 -0.04 1.57 -14.64
N GLU A 21 -1.35 1.61 -14.78
CA GLU A 21 -2.25 2.12 -13.76
C GLU A 21 -3.30 1.06 -13.41
N VAL A 22 -3.48 0.83 -12.10
CA VAL A 22 -4.63 0.11 -11.57
C VAL A 22 -5.64 1.13 -11.11
N THR A 23 -6.81 1.15 -11.72
CA THR A 23 -7.89 2.04 -11.32
C THR A 23 -9.07 1.24 -10.80
N VAL A 24 -9.49 1.52 -9.56
CA VAL A 24 -10.69 0.96 -8.94
C VAL A 24 -11.69 2.08 -8.72
N LYS A 25 -12.90 1.91 -9.27
CA LYS A 25 -14.04 2.80 -9.02
C LYS A 25 -15.23 1.97 -8.53
N ALA A 26 -15.77 2.30 -7.36
CA ALA A 26 -16.85 1.55 -6.76
C ALA A 26 -17.70 2.42 -5.80
N GLU A 27 -18.92 2.03 -5.53
CA GLU A 27 -19.70 2.61 -4.43
C GLU A 27 -19.08 2.23 -3.08
N SER A 28 -18.65 0.96 -2.93
CA SER A 28 -17.87 0.47 -1.80
C SER A 28 -16.77 -0.47 -2.26
N LEU A 29 -15.63 -0.43 -1.57
CA LEU A 29 -14.54 -1.38 -1.69
C LEU A 29 -14.35 -2.06 -0.32
N GLU A 30 -14.60 -3.35 -0.26
CA GLU A 30 -14.36 -4.19 0.92
C GLU A 30 -13.25 -5.18 0.59
N MET A 31 -12.22 -5.21 1.42
CA MET A 31 -11.07 -6.08 1.26
C MET A 31 -10.82 -6.83 2.58
N ASP A 32 -10.80 -8.15 2.51
CA ASP A 32 -10.56 -9.05 3.62
C ASP A 32 -9.49 -10.08 3.23
N GLU A 33 -8.37 -10.12 3.94
CA GLU A 33 -7.22 -10.97 3.57
C GLU A 33 -6.88 -10.89 2.08
N SER A 34 -6.85 -9.70 1.51
CA SER A 34 -6.75 -9.52 0.07
C SER A 34 -5.82 -8.37 -0.31
N LEU A 35 -5.44 -8.28 -1.58
CA LEU A 35 -4.38 -7.39 -2.01
C LEU A 35 -4.72 -6.69 -3.33
N ILE A 36 -4.52 -5.37 -3.38
CA ILE A 36 -4.32 -4.63 -4.63
C ILE A 36 -2.85 -4.25 -4.67
N TYR A 37 -2.10 -4.77 -5.62
CA TYR A 37 -0.65 -4.74 -5.63
C TYR A 37 -0.08 -4.25 -6.95
N GLY A 38 0.79 -3.24 -6.86
CA GLY A 38 1.60 -2.79 -7.98
C GLY A 38 3.08 -2.98 -7.64
N SER A 39 3.84 -3.70 -8.47
CA SER A 39 5.26 -3.88 -8.19
C SER A 39 6.15 -3.59 -9.39
N THR A 40 7.41 -3.27 -9.08
CA THR A 40 8.50 -3.30 -10.06
C THR A 40 9.70 -4.07 -9.52
N THR A 41 10.23 -4.94 -10.34
CA THR A 41 11.48 -5.68 -10.04
C THR A 41 12.65 -5.21 -10.89
N GLY A 42 12.46 -4.16 -11.67
CA GLY A 42 13.45 -3.61 -12.59
C GLY A 42 13.82 -2.15 -12.30
N SER A 43 14.36 -1.48 -13.29
CA SER A 43 14.76 -0.07 -13.20
C SER A 43 13.66 0.93 -13.55
N GLY A 44 12.53 0.46 -14.09
CA GLY A 44 11.38 1.29 -14.42
C GLY A 44 10.55 1.68 -13.19
N ALA A 45 9.67 2.67 -13.35
CA ALA A 45 8.75 3.06 -12.27
C ALA A 45 7.68 1.98 -12.01
N GLY A 46 7.30 1.81 -10.75
CA GLY A 46 6.20 0.92 -10.34
C GLY A 46 4.84 1.42 -10.81
N SER A 47 3.85 0.54 -10.75
CA SER A 47 2.48 0.83 -11.17
C SER A 47 1.81 1.84 -10.24
N ARG A 48 1.10 2.79 -10.82
CA ARG A 48 0.21 3.68 -10.07
C ARG A 48 -1.07 2.94 -9.68
N ILE A 49 -1.54 3.15 -8.46
CA ILE A 49 -2.83 2.62 -8.01
C ILE A 49 -3.73 3.81 -7.63
N SER A 50 -4.90 3.85 -8.24
CA SER A 50 -5.93 4.87 -7.99
C SER A 50 -7.22 4.20 -7.53
N VAL A 51 -7.72 4.58 -6.36
CA VAL A 51 -8.98 4.07 -5.79
C VAL A 51 -9.91 5.23 -5.51
N ASP A 52 -11.11 5.16 -6.09
CA ASP A 52 -12.20 6.10 -5.89
C ASP A 52 -13.46 5.31 -5.47
N ALA A 53 -13.82 5.40 -4.19
CA ALA A 53 -14.98 4.68 -3.66
C ALA A 53 -15.69 5.46 -2.56
N GLY A 54 -17.01 5.33 -2.49
CA GLY A 54 -17.82 5.99 -1.45
C GLY A 54 -17.43 5.54 -0.04
N ALA A 55 -17.09 4.26 0.13
CA ALA A 55 -16.54 3.70 1.36
C ALA A 55 -15.45 2.68 1.05
N ILE A 56 -14.41 2.62 1.89
CA ILE A 56 -13.32 1.65 1.80
C ILE A 56 -13.16 0.98 3.15
N THR A 57 -13.15 -0.35 3.17
CA THR A 57 -12.85 -1.17 4.34
C THR A 57 -11.71 -2.13 4.01
N LEU A 58 -10.62 -2.04 4.78
CA LEU A 58 -9.47 -2.96 4.71
C LEU A 58 -9.37 -3.68 6.04
N GLN A 59 -9.43 -5.00 6.05
CA GLN A 59 -9.38 -5.79 7.28
C GLN A 59 -8.57 -7.07 7.14
N ASN A 60 -8.12 -7.60 8.28
CA ASN A 60 -7.43 -8.90 8.38
C ASN A 60 -6.20 -9.00 7.46
N GLY A 61 -5.35 -7.96 7.46
CA GLY A 61 -4.15 -7.92 6.62
C GLY A 61 -4.37 -7.47 5.17
N ALA A 62 -5.58 -7.01 4.84
CA ALA A 62 -5.86 -6.50 3.50
C ALA A 62 -5.07 -5.22 3.20
N ARG A 63 -4.44 -5.13 2.03
CA ARG A 63 -3.54 -4.02 1.68
C ARG A 63 -3.76 -3.50 0.26
N ILE A 64 -3.57 -2.21 0.10
CA ILE A 64 -3.33 -1.55 -1.18
C ILE A 64 -1.87 -1.13 -1.17
N GLU A 65 -1.04 -1.74 -2.00
CA GLU A 65 0.40 -1.63 -1.91
C GLU A 65 1.07 -1.40 -3.26
N SER A 66 2.06 -0.50 -3.30
CA SER A 66 3.00 -0.38 -4.40
C SER A 66 4.43 -0.59 -3.91
N ALA A 67 5.15 -1.53 -4.52
CA ALA A 67 6.49 -1.92 -4.10
C ALA A 67 7.52 -1.83 -5.22
N ALA A 68 8.78 -1.57 -4.86
CA ALA A 68 9.93 -1.67 -5.75
C ALA A 68 11.05 -2.48 -5.10
N SER A 69 11.70 -3.37 -5.86
CA SER A 69 12.77 -4.22 -5.32
C SER A 69 14.14 -4.02 -5.96
N ALA A 70 14.25 -3.11 -6.92
CA ALA A 70 15.52 -2.82 -7.61
C ALA A 70 15.75 -1.29 -7.72
N GLY A 71 16.33 -0.83 -8.82
CA GLY A 71 16.63 0.59 -9.04
C GLY A 71 15.42 1.47 -9.36
N GLY A 72 14.27 0.86 -9.69
CA GLY A 72 13.04 1.59 -9.99
C GLY A 72 12.36 2.14 -8.75
N ALA A 73 11.63 3.24 -8.90
CA ALA A 73 10.83 3.80 -7.82
C ALA A 73 9.50 3.04 -7.67
N ALA A 74 8.98 2.90 -6.44
CA ALA A 74 7.62 2.44 -6.24
C ALA A 74 6.61 3.44 -6.83
N GLY A 75 5.46 2.95 -7.26
CA GLY A 75 4.38 3.78 -7.81
C GLY A 75 3.64 4.56 -6.72
N ALA A 76 2.82 5.51 -7.14
CA ALA A 76 2.00 6.29 -6.22
C ALA A 76 0.65 5.62 -5.94
N LEU A 77 0.16 5.78 -4.72
CA LEU A 77 -1.21 5.46 -4.31
C LEU A 77 -2.02 6.74 -4.21
N ALA A 78 -3.14 6.82 -4.91
CA ALA A 78 -4.12 7.89 -4.80
C ALA A 78 -5.46 7.30 -4.36
N VAL A 79 -5.93 7.65 -3.18
CA VAL A 79 -7.16 7.11 -2.59
C VAL A 79 -8.12 8.26 -2.30
N GLN A 80 -9.33 8.17 -2.85
CA GLN A 80 -10.41 9.11 -2.59
C GLN A 80 -11.63 8.35 -2.06
N SER A 81 -12.20 8.79 -0.94
CA SER A 81 -13.35 8.12 -0.33
C SER A 81 -14.17 9.04 0.58
N GLY A 82 -15.41 8.67 0.85
CA GLY A 82 -16.18 9.26 1.94
C GLY A 82 -15.65 8.78 3.29
N VAL A 83 -15.58 7.46 3.48
CA VAL A 83 -15.09 6.86 4.72
C VAL A 83 -14.05 5.79 4.39
N VAL A 84 -12.93 5.81 5.14
CA VAL A 84 -11.91 4.77 5.10
C VAL A 84 -11.79 4.14 6.47
N THR A 85 -11.99 2.82 6.52
CA THR A 85 -11.83 2.00 7.73
C THR A 85 -10.71 1.00 7.49
N ILE A 86 -9.70 1.00 8.35
CA ILE A 86 -8.56 0.08 8.25
C ILE A 86 -8.42 -0.62 9.61
N THR A 87 -8.62 -1.94 9.63
CA THR A 87 -8.64 -2.69 10.89
C THR A 87 -7.87 -3.99 10.81
N GLY A 88 -7.28 -4.36 11.93
CA GLY A 88 -6.70 -5.67 12.16
C GLY A 88 -5.42 -5.97 11.41
N THR A 89 -4.95 -7.17 11.66
CA THR A 89 -3.77 -7.79 11.06
C THR A 89 -4.15 -9.14 10.50
N GLY A 90 -3.42 -9.65 9.53
CA GLY A 90 -3.60 -10.97 8.95
C GLY A 90 -2.29 -11.55 8.47
N ASP A 91 -2.33 -12.72 7.89
CA ASP A 91 -1.16 -13.36 7.34
C ASP A 91 -0.75 -12.71 6.02
N GLU A 92 0.56 -12.50 5.86
CA GLU A 92 1.12 -12.04 4.59
C GLU A 92 1.05 -13.19 3.56
N PHE A 93 0.56 -12.91 2.37
CA PHE A 93 0.66 -13.83 1.25
C PHE A 93 1.36 -13.14 0.06
N ASP A 94 2.09 -13.92 -0.74
CA ASP A 94 2.68 -13.42 -1.99
C ASP A 94 1.61 -13.53 -3.11
N PRO A 95 1.20 -12.41 -3.71
CA PRO A 95 0.21 -12.43 -4.77
C PRO A 95 0.69 -13.10 -6.06
N LYS A 96 1.99 -13.43 -6.15
CA LYS A 96 2.61 -14.19 -7.26
C LYS A 96 2.55 -15.70 -7.03
N ASP A 97 2.36 -16.10 -5.79
CA ASP A 97 2.18 -17.50 -5.41
C ASP A 97 0.69 -17.87 -5.47
N ILE A 98 0.24 -18.26 -6.65
CA ILE A 98 -1.15 -18.62 -6.94
C ILE A 98 -1.60 -19.84 -6.10
N GLU A 99 -0.69 -20.63 -5.59
CA GLU A 99 -0.98 -21.76 -4.70
C GLU A 99 -1.19 -21.33 -3.23
N GLY A 100 -1.05 -20.04 -2.94
CA GLY A 100 -1.44 -19.45 -1.66
C GLY A 100 -0.53 -19.78 -0.50
N GLY A 101 0.77 -19.86 -0.75
CA GLY A 101 1.78 -20.02 0.29
C GLY A 101 1.72 -18.89 1.31
N GLU A 102 1.50 -19.23 2.58
CA GLU A 102 1.63 -18.29 3.68
C GLU A 102 3.11 -18.04 3.97
N THR A 103 3.48 -16.79 4.10
CA THR A 103 4.88 -16.45 4.44
C THR A 103 5.19 -16.65 5.92
N GLY A 104 4.17 -16.92 6.73
CA GLY A 104 4.27 -17.02 8.19
C GLY A 104 4.49 -15.67 8.88
N LYS A 105 4.32 -14.59 8.16
CA LYS A 105 4.44 -13.21 8.65
C LYS A 105 3.08 -12.58 8.85
N THR A 106 2.87 -11.95 9.97
CA THR A 106 1.66 -11.15 10.23
C THR A 106 1.88 -9.72 9.74
N VAL A 107 0.92 -9.20 9.01
CA VAL A 107 0.93 -7.84 8.45
C VAL A 107 -0.30 -7.06 8.86
N ALA A 108 -0.14 -5.76 9.03
CA ALA A 108 -1.26 -4.85 9.27
C ALA A 108 -2.04 -4.59 7.97
N SER A 109 -3.35 -4.42 8.10
CA SER A 109 -4.16 -3.86 7.03
C SER A 109 -3.72 -2.43 6.71
N GLY A 110 -3.76 -2.02 5.44
CA GLY A 110 -3.33 -0.67 5.16
C GLY A 110 -3.07 -0.22 3.73
N LEU A 111 -2.52 0.99 3.65
CA LEU A 111 -2.05 1.63 2.43
C LEU A 111 -0.52 1.73 2.51
N LEU A 112 0.19 1.13 1.57
CA LEU A 112 1.63 0.96 1.68
C LEU A 112 2.35 1.32 0.38
N THR A 113 3.47 2.01 0.49
CA THR A 113 4.47 2.07 -0.57
C THR A 113 5.83 1.69 -0.01
N SER A 114 6.56 0.83 -0.71
CA SER A 114 7.83 0.33 -0.21
C SER A 114 8.90 0.21 -1.28
N THR A 115 10.16 0.33 -0.86
CA THR A 115 11.31 -0.05 -1.68
C THR A 115 12.36 -0.77 -0.84
N VAL A 116 12.97 -1.78 -1.43
CA VAL A 116 14.15 -2.48 -0.85
C VAL A 116 15.40 -2.25 -1.70
N GLY A 117 15.30 -1.51 -2.79
CA GLY A 117 16.39 -1.19 -3.71
C GLY A 117 16.89 0.25 -3.58
N SER A 118 17.57 0.72 -4.62
CA SER A 118 18.07 2.10 -4.69
C SER A 118 17.02 3.11 -5.18
N GLY A 119 15.88 2.65 -5.68
CA GLY A 119 14.77 3.50 -6.09
C GLY A 119 14.04 4.11 -4.90
N LYS A 120 13.35 5.21 -5.13
CA LYS A 120 12.56 5.90 -4.09
C LYS A 120 11.25 5.14 -3.81
N ALA A 121 10.82 5.09 -2.54
CA ALA A 121 9.47 4.65 -2.21
C ALA A 121 8.41 5.63 -2.76
N GLY A 122 7.19 5.15 -2.96
CA GLY A 122 6.12 5.91 -3.59
C GLY A 122 5.46 6.93 -2.66
N THR A 123 4.55 7.70 -3.22
CA THR A 123 3.74 8.67 -2.49
C THR A 123 2.36 8.08 -2.23
N ILE A 124 1.82 8.31 -1.04
CA ILE A 124 0.43 8.01 -0.69
C ILE A 124 -0.32 9.33 -0.52
N GLU A 125 -1.37 9.52 -1.28
CA GLU A 125 -2.31 10.63 -1.13
C GLU A 125 -3.69 10.06 -0.81
N LEU A 126 -4.16 10.29 0.42
CA LEU A 126 -5.48 9.92 0.87
C LEU A 126 -6.34 11.17 1.08
N SER A 127 -7.44 11.25 0.36
CA SER A 127 -8.47 12.26 0.56
C SER A 127 -9.78 11.58 0.97
N ALA A 128 -10.26 11.87 2.18
CA ALA A 128 -11.51 11.29 2.69
C ALA A 128 -12.28 12.29 3.54
N GLU A 129 -13.56 12.02 3.78
CA GLU A 129 -14.29 12.74 4.81
C GLU A 129 -13.84 12.29 6.20
N ARG A 130 -13.69 10.96 6.40
CA ARG A 130 -13.30 10.35 7.67
C ARG A 130 -12.34 9.18 7.47
N LEU A 131 -11.38 9.05 8.38
CA LEU A 131 -10.46 7.91 8.50
C LEU A 131 -10.60 7.29 9.89
N GLU A 132 -10.83 5.99 9.96
CA GLU A 132 -10.87 5.20 11.20
C GLU A 132 -9.87 4.06 11.07
N MET A 133 -8.91 3.99 12.00
CA MET A 133 -7.87 2.96 11.97
C MET A 133 -7.73 2.29 13.34
N GLU A 134 -7.74 0.97 13.34
CA GLU A 134 -7.37 0.12 14.47
C GLU A 134 -6.29 -0.89 14.06
N SER A 135 -5.12 -0.82 14.68
CA SER A 135 -3.97 -1.70 14.35
C SER A 135 -3.53 -1.63 12.87
N GLY A 136 -3.98 -0.62 12.14
CA GLY A 136 -3.70 -0.42 10.71
C GLY A 136 -2.42 0.37 10.44
N LEU A 137 -1.98 0.37 9.19
CA LEU A 137 -0.78 1.09 8.75
C LEU A 137 -1.04 1.88 7.46
N ILE A 138 -0.73 3.18 7.48
CA ILE A 138 -0.53 3.97 6.27
C ILE A 138 0.94 4.36 6.24
N GLY A 139 1.70 3.83 5.28
CA GLY A 139 3.15 3.98 5.34
C GLY A 139 3.88 4.02 4.02
N SER A 140 4.92 4.86 3.96
CA SER A 140 5.92 4.86 2.91
C SER A 140 7.29 4.54 3.49
N ALA A 141 7.89 3.43 3.06
CA ALA A 141 9.12 2.92 3.64
C ALA A 141 10.20 2.62 2.60
N SER A 142 11.45 2.93 2.94
CA SER A 142 12.63 2.45 2.25
C SER A 142 13.49 1.63 3.20
N THR A 143 13.80 0.40 2.84
CA THR A 143 14.76 -0.46 3.55
C THR A 143 16.05 -0.67 2.76
N GLY A 144 16.15 -0.09 1.57
CA GLY A 144 17.34 -0.07 0.71
C GLY A 144 18.01 1.30 0.69
N GLU A 145 18.81 1.54 -0.34
CA GLU A 145 19.54 2.82 -0.53
C GLU A 145 18.62 3.99 -0.97
N GLY A 146 17.42 3.67 -1.42
CA GLY A 146 16.46 4.68 -1.88
C GLY A 146 15.84 5.48 -0.74
N ALA A 147 15.43 6.70 -1.02
CA ALA A 147 14.72 7.53 -0.06
C ALA A 147 13.29 7.00 0.18
N ALA A 148 12.75 7.21 1.38
CA ALA A 148 11.33 7.09 1.62
C ALA A 148 10.53 8.05 0.71
N GLY A 149 9.26 7.76 0.50
CA GLY A 149 8.35 8.63 -0.21
C GLY A 149 7.69 9.66 0.70
N SER A 150 6.39 9.85 0.52
CA SER A 150 5.61 10.76 1.36
C SER A 150 4.20 10.22 1.59
N VAL A 151 3.57 10.67 2.66
CA VAL A 151 2.17 10.39 2.99
C VAL A 151 1.45 11.72 3.18
N GLY A 152 0.43 11.96 2.36
CA GLY A 152 -0.47 13.09 2.47
C GLY A 152 -1.88 12.63 2.88
N LEU A 153 -2.41 13.19 3.96
CA LEU A 153 -3.78 12.94 4.43
C LEU A 153 -4.59 14.23 4.40
N ARG A 154 -5.74 14.20 3.73
CA ARG A 154 -6.72 15.28 3.71
C ARG A 154 -8.06 14.74 4.19
N LEU A 155 -8.43 15.10 5.42
CA LEU A 155 -9.62 14.58 6.10
C LEU A 155 -10.58 15.73 6.41
N ALA A 156 -11.74 15.75 5.76
CA ALA A 156 -12.72 16.84 5.92
C ALA A 156 -13.41 16.84 7.29
N LYS A 157 -13.62 15.66 7.88
CA LYS A 157 -14.30 15.47 9.17
C LYS A 157 -13.40 14.85 10.24
N GLY A 158 -12.07 14.72 9.94
CA GLY A 158 -11.10 14.14 10.85
C GLY A 158 -11.08 12.61 10.84
N GLY A 159 -10.48 12.02 11.90
CA GLY A 159 -10.34 10.57 12.02
C GLY A 159 -9.82 10.14 13.37
N SER A 160 -9.74 8.83 13.59
CA SER A 160 -9.16 8.19 14.76
C SER A 160 -8.07 7.19 14.37
N LEU A 161 -7.09 7.07 15.26
CA LEU A 161 -6.00 6.09 15.19
C LEU A 161 -5.91 5.39 16.53
N ASP A 162 -6.36 4.15 16.60
CA ASP A 162 -6.50 3.37 17.83
C ASP A 162 -5.70 2.06 17.78
N GLN A 163 -5.45 1.46 18.94
CA GLN A 163 -4.82 0.14 19.07
C GLN A 163 -3.48 -0.01 18.32
N GLY A 164 -2.64 1.04 18.36
CA GLY A 164 -1.35 1.01 17.68
C GLY A 164 -1.40 1.29 16.17
N ALA A 165 -2.53 1.73 15.65
CA ALA A 165 -2.63 2.21 14.28
C ALA A 165 -1.62 3.34 14.02
N ARG A 166 -1.02 3.37 12.83
CA ARG A 166 0.12 4.24 12.57
C ARG A 166 0.12 4.83 11.17
N VAL A 167 0.53 6.10 11.10
CA VAL A 167 0.95 6.75 9.85
C VAL A 167 2.46 6.98 9.94
N SER A 168 3.22 6.51 8.95
CA SER A 168 4.68 6.48 9.02
C SER A 168 5.34 6.75 7.68
N VAL A 169 6.42 7.51 7.73
CA VAL A 169 7.39 7.62 6.62
C VAL A 169 8.76 7.28 7.19
N SER A 170 9.42 6.28 6.64
CA SER A 170 10.69 5.79 7.18
C SER A 170 11.70 5.41 6.10
N SER A 171 12.97 5.69 6.37
CA SER A 171 14.12 5.17 5.62
C SER A 171 15.07 4.51 6.60
N SER A 172 15.57 3.32 6.25
CA SER A 172 16.55 2.60 7.09
C SER A 172 17.99 2.96 6.76
N GLN A 173 18.26 3.74 5.73
CA GLN A 173 19.59 4.31 5.56
C GLN A 173 19.86 5.29 6.70
N ALA A 174 20.75 4.90 7.60
CA ALA A 174 21.48 5.91 8.35
C ALA A 174 22.23 6.76 7.31
N ASP A 175 21.93 8.02 7.24
CA ASP A 175 22.79 8.99 6.62
C ASP A 175 24.17 8.80 7.26
N GLY A 176 25.08 8.18 6.53
CA GLY A 176 26.51 8.30 6.82
C GLY A 176 26.93 9.70 6.42
N GLY A 177 26.30 10.69 7.02
CA GLY A 177 26.72 12.07 6.91
C GLY A 177 28.03 12.23 7.66
N ASP A 178 29.07 12.60 6.96
CA ASP A 178 30.32 13.14 7.48
C ASP A 178 30.07 14.41 8.32
#